data_01c1dbd73db3b1ae0c3189e5380fc263
#
_entry.id   01c1dbd73db3b1ae0c3189e5380fc263
#
_cell.length_a   1.000
_cell.length_b   1.000
_cell.length_c   1.000
_cell.angle_alpha   90.00
_cell.angle_beta   90.00
_cell.angle_gamma   90.00
#
_symmetry.space_group_name_H-M   'P 1'
#
loop_
_entity.id
_entity.type
_entity.pdbx_description
1 polymer ?
#
loop_
_entity_poly.entity_id
_entity_poly.type
_entity_poly.pdbx_seq_one_letter_code
_entity_poly.pdbx_strand_id
1 'polypeptide(L)'
;MLKIVLKALLIGKKSLTLQFKAFDMKKTILIAMSSAVLLFSSCAQEYNRVYKSQDYTYKYEYAKECFANGKYSRAVGLLTELVTIEKGTENAQESLYMLAMSEYCLQDYESAAQYFKKYYERYPKGYYAEQAKYYVGESLYASTPEPRLDQSPTIQAISAYQDFIDVYPDSKLKDQATRRMFELQDKLVIKEYYNAKLYYDLGTYFGNCTSGGNNYQACIVTAQNALSDYPYSNMREQFSILVMKSKYQLAKMSVISKQMERYEDAQDECYGFLNEYPDSKERVTAEKYIEGCKKFIEKHQKDPMYVPQI
;
A
#
# COMPACT_ATOMS: atom_id res chain seq x y z
N MET A 1 19.81 -45.32 62.06
CA MET A 1 20.06 -43.87 62.21
C MET A 1 21.18 -43.33 61.29
N LEU A 2 22.32 -44.05 61.18
CA LEU A 2 23.47 -43.54 60.38
C LEU A 2 23.18 -43.24 58.88
N LYS A 3 22.33 -44.04 58.19
CA LYS A 3 21.96 -43.84 56.74
C LYS A 3 21.09 -42.60 56.48
N ILE A 4 20.34 -42.17 57.48
CA ILE A 4 19.48 -40.97 57.35
C ILE A 4 20.33 -39.70 57.47
N VAL A 5 21.29 -39.69 58.34
CA VAL A 5 22.23 -38.59 58.58
C VAL A 5 23.15 -38.39 57.37
N LEU A 6 23.63 -39.50 56.73
CA LEU A 6 24.44 -39.41 55.51
C LEU A 6 23.65 -38.88 54.30
N LYS A 7 22.38 -39.26 54.19
CA LYS A 7 21.51 -38.71 53.09
C LYS A 7 21.23 -37.20 53.25
N ALA A 8 21.02 -36.74 54.49
CA ALA A 8 20.82 -35.32 54.79
C ALA A 8 22.09 -34.50 54.54
N LEU A 9 23.29 -35.03 54.86
CA LEU A 9 24.57 -34.39 54.51
C LEU A 9 24.85 -34.30 52.99
N LEU A 10 24.47 -35.32 52.23
CA LEU A 10 24.60 -35.34 50.77
C LEU A 10 23.64 -34.37 50.07
N ILE A 11 22.43 -34.21 50.61
CA ILE A 11 21.42 -33.24 50.06
C ILE A 11 21.90 -31.81 50.39
N GLY A 12 22.42 -31.58 51.61
CA GLY A 12 23.00 -30.29 51.99
C GLY A 12 24.18 -29.84 51.09
N LYS A 13 25.12 -30.79 50.80
CA LYS A 13 26.22 -30.51 49.84
C LYS A 13 25.77 -30.20 48.44
N LYS A 14 24.75 -30.91 47.88
CA LYS A 14 24.20 -30.63 46.56
C LYS A 14 23.47 -29.28 46.51
N SER A 15 22.76 -28.91 47.57
CA SER A 15 22.11 -27.60 47.67
C SER A 15 23.12 -26.45 47.70
N LEU A 16 24.21 -26.63 48.48
CA LEU A 16 25.28 -25.61 48.58
C LEU A 16 26.02 -25.41 47.25
N THR A 17 26.33 -26.51 46.52
CA THR A 17 26.99 -26.42 45.21
C THR A 17 26.10 -25.85 44.13
N LEU A 18 24.78 -26.04 44.19
CA LEU A 18 23.81 -25.40 43.30
C LEU A 18 23.69 -23.89 43.57
N GLN A 19 23.71 -23.50 44.84
CA GLN A 19 23.71 -22.07 45.21
C GLN A 19 25.00 -21.36 44.79
N PHE A 20 26.17 -21.99 44.95
CA PHE A 20 27.45 -21.44 44.46
C PHE A 20 27.48 -21.31 42.95
N LYS A 21 27.03 -22.32 42.17
CA LYS A 21 26.93 -22.23 40.72
C LYS A 21 25.94 -21.13 40.26
N ALA A 22 24.80 -20.98 40.92
CA ALA A 22 23.83 -19.93 40.62
C ALA A 22 24.36 -18.52 40.95
N PHE A 23 25.21 -18.40 42.00
CA PHE A 23 25.84 -17.15 42.37
C PHE A 23 26.94 -16.74 41.37
N ASP A 24 27.76 -17.71 40.89
CA ASP A 24 28.76 -17.46 39.86
C ASP A 24 28.12 -17.14 38.51
N MET A 25 27.02 -17.81 38.14
CA MET A 25 26.24 -17.47 36.92
C MET A 25 25.67 -16.05 36.96
N LYS A 26 25.18 -15.61 38.12
CA LYS A 26 24.68 -14.23 38.26
C LYS A 26 25.81 -13.21 38.15
N LYS A 27 26.99 -13.49 38.70
CA LYS A 27 28.17 -12.62 38.55
C LYS A 27 28.66 -12.56 37.10
N THR A 28 28.73 -13.70 36.40
CA THR A 28 29.12 -13.71 34.97
C THR A 28 28.12 -12.99 34.08
N ILE A 29 26.82 -13.13 34.33
CA ILE A 29 25.78 -12.36 33.63
C ILE A 29 25.91 -10.86 33.92
N LEU A 30 26.16 -10.49 35.16
CA LEU A 30 26.34 -9.08 35.56
C LEU A 30 27.59 -8.46 34.90
N ILE A 31 28.70 -9.20 34.82
CA ILE A 31 29.93 -8.79 34.14
C ILE A 31 29.70 -8.68 32.63
N ALA A 32 29.00 -9.64 32.02
CA ALA A 32 28.64 -9.59 30.61
C ALA A 32 27.70 -8.41 30.28
N MET A 33 26.72 -8.14 31.14
CA MET A 33 25.86 -6.96 31.00
C MET A 33 26.62 -5.64 31.17
N SER A 34 27.55 -5.56 32.18
CA SER A 34 28.34 -4.34 32.36
C SER A 34 29.34 -4.10 31.22
N SER A 35 29.95 -5.16 30.67
CA SER A 35 30.84 -5.04 29.51
C SER A 35 30.06 -4.63 28.25
N ALA A 36 28.84 -5.14 28.05
CA ALA A 36 27.96 -4.70 26.94
C ALA A 36 27.59 -3.21 27.05
N VAL A 37 27.23 -2.74 28.24
CA VAL A 37 26.94 -1.32 28.51
C VAL A 37 28.14 -0.41 28.21
N LEU A 38 29.35 -0.84 28.53
CA LEU A 38 30.57 -0.07 28.23
C LEU A 38 30.87 0.00 26.73
N LEU A 39 30.59 -1.05 25.98
CA LEU A 39 30.75 -1.04 24.51
C LEU A 39 29.74 -0.12 23.82
N PHE A 40 28.50 -0.07 24.28
CA PHE A 40 27.47 0.84 23.73
C PHE A 40 27.74 2.30 24.07
N SER A 41 28.31 2.61 25.22
CA SER A 41 28.65 4.00 25.60
C SER A 41 29.80 4.58 24.78
N SER A 42 30.79 3.79 24.38
CA SER A 42 31.90 4.22 23.53
C SER A 42 31.45 4.71 22.15
N CYS A 43 30.58 3.94 21.48
CA CYS A 43 30.03 4.31 20.17
C CYS A 43 29.15 5.58 20.20
N ALA A 44 28.44 5.82 21.30
CA ALA A 44 27.62 7.02 21.45
C ALA A 44 28.48 8.28 21.66
N GLN A 45 29.57 8.12 22.38
CA GLN A 45 30.49 9.22 22.67
C GLN A 45 31.26 9.68 21.42
N GLU A 46 31.66 8.75 20.57
CA GLU A 46 32.32 9.06 19.29
C GLU A 46 31.36 9.80 18.34
N TYR A 47 30.14 9.30 18.14
CA TYR A 47 29.13 10.00 17.33
C TYR A 47 28.90 11.42 17.79
N ASN A 48 28.74 11.66 19.10
CA ASN A 48 28.53 12.99 19.66
C ASN A 48 29.72 13.92 19.42
N ARG A 49 30.94 13.37 19.46
CA ARG A 49 32.15 14.14 19.13
C ARG A 49 32.16 14.56 17.67
N VAL A 50 31.87 13.64 16.74
CA VAL A 50 31.82 13.92 15.30
C VAL A 50 30.68 14.89 14.98
N TYR A 51 29.50 14.69 15.55
CA TYR A 51 28.34 15.55 15.33
C TYR A 51 28.63 17.02 15.67
N LYS A 52 29.38 17.26 16.78
CA LYS A 52 29.78 18.61 17.22
C LYS A 52 31.02 19.14 16.51
N SER A 53 31.71 18.33 15.71
CA SER A 53 32.92 18.72 15.01
C SER A 53 32.62 19.75 13.93
N GLN A 54 33.57 20.68 13.70
CA GLN A 54 33.60 21.62 12.56
C GLN A 54 34.45 21.07 11.41
N ASP A 55 35.05 19.89 11.58
CA ASP A 55 35.76 19.19 10.50
C ASP A 55 34.76 18.44 9.65
N TYR A 56 34.34 19.06 8.53
CA TYR A 56 33.33 18.50 7.63
C TYR A 56 33.86 17.31 6.84
N THR A 57 35.17 17.23 6.58
CA THR A 57 35.78 16.08 5.94
C THR A 57 35.68 14.84 6.84
N TYR A 58 36.05 14.99 8.11
CA TYR A 58 35.91 13.92 9.09
C TYR A 58 34.43 13.53 9.30
N LYS A 59 33.54 14.52 9.34
CA LYS A 59 32.08 14.30 9.48
C LYS A 59 31.53 13.49 8.30
N TYR A 60 31.97 13.81 7.09
CA TYR A 60 31.57 13.10 5.86
C TYR A 60 32.05 11.66 5.85
N GLU A 61 33.33 11.39 6.14
CA GLU A 61 33.84 10.02 6.19
C GLU A 61 33.14 9.17 7.26
N TYR A 62 32.86 9.75 8.43
CA TYR A 62 32.14 9.05 9.47
C TYR A 62 30.65 8.82 9.10
N ALA A 63 30.03 9.74 8.36
CA ALA A 63 28.67 9.54 7.84
C ALA A 63 28.62 8.39 6.82
N LYS A 64 29.61 8.26 5.94
CA LYS A 64 29.78 7.12 5.02
C LYS A 64 29.94 5.81 5.77
N GLU A 65 30.76 5.80 6.82
CA GLU A 65 30.92 4.62 7.68
C GLU A 65 29.58 4.24 8.35
N CYS A 66 28.85 5.22 8.89
CA CYS A 66 27.54 4.98 9.47
C CYS A 66 26.55 4.40 8.46
N PHE A 67 26.52 4.95 7.25
CA PHE A 67 25.68 4.48 6.16
C PHE A 67 26.04 3.02 5.76
N ALA A 68 27.32 2.74 5.51
CA ALA A 68 27.81 1.42 5.14
C ALA A 68 27.52 0.34 6.22
N ASN A 69 27.54 0.73 7.51
CA ASN A 69 27.25 -0.14 8.64
C ASN A 69 25.75 -0.21 9.00
N GLY A 70 24.84 0.35 8.19
CA GLY A 70 23.39 0.33 8.45
C GLY A 70 22.94 1.21 9.63
N LYS A 71 23.80 2.11 10.12
CA LYS A 71 23.48 3.07 11.20
C LYS A 71 22.78 4.30 10.63
N TYR A 72 21.69 4.08 9.90
CA TYR A 72 21.02 5.11 9.08
C TYR A 72 20.59 6.35 9.86
N SER A 73 20.05 6.21 11.09
CA SER A 73 19.67 7.37 11.90
C SER A 73 20.86 8.30 12.23
N ARG A 74 22.06 7.71 12.42
CA ARG A 74 23.28 8.51 12.63
C ARG A 74 23.77 9.15 11.33
N ALA A 75 23.69 8.42 10.23
CA ALA A 75 24.01 8.94 8.91
C ALA A 75 23.11 10.14 8.58
N VAL A 76 21.79 10.05 8.76
CA VAL A 76 20.82 11.14 8.55
C VAL A 76 21.21 12.37 9.37
N GLY A 77 21.49 12.19 10.69
CA GLY A 77 21.88 13.33 11.56
C GLY A 77 23.09 14.10 11.07
N LEU A 78 24.08 13.42 10.46
CA LEU A 78 25.29 14.08 9.92
C LEU A 78 25.06 14.62 8.50
N LEU A 79 24.42 13.82 7.64
CA LEU A 79 24.23 14.14 6.22
C LEU A 79 23.29 15.33 6.01
N THR A 80 22.30 15.53 6.89
CA THR A 80 21.39 16.68 6.81
C THR A 80 22.14 18.02 6.86
N GLU A 81 23.16 18.13 7.70
CA GLU A 81 24.03 19.31 7.78
C GLU A 81 24.97 19.36 6.55
N LEU A 82 25.62 18.24 6.21
CA LEU A 82 26.60 18.15 5.12
C LEU A 82 26.01 18.52 3.77
N VAL A 83 24.80 18.05 3.43
CA VAL A 83 24.10 18.39 2.16
C VAL A 83 23.90 19.91 2.00
N THR A 84 23.87 20.66 3.09
CA THR A 84 23.73 22.12 3.05
C THR A 84 25.09 22.81 2.89
N ILE A 85 26.12 22.33 3.58
CA ILE A 85 27.45 22.93 3.62
C ILE A 85 28.28 22.57 2.40
N GLU A 86 28.23 21.31 1.96
CA GLU A 86 29.02 20.78 0.83
C GLU A 86 28.51 21.20 -0.55
N LYS A 87 27.55 22.10 -0.63
CA LYS A 87 26.96 22.56 -1.88
C LYS A 87 28.05 23.02 -2.87
N GLY A 88 28.19 22.30 -3.98
CA GLY A 88 29.20 22.59 -5.01
C GLY A 88 30.52 21.84 -4.83
N THR A 89 30.67 21.01 -3.82
CA THR A 89 31.82 20.11 -3.65
C THR A 89 31.60 18.78 -4.36
N GLU A 90 32.67 17.98 -4.51
CA GLU A 90 32.61 16.63 -5.08
C GLU A 90 31.74 15.70 -4.23
N ASN A 91 31.73 15.86 -2.92
CA ASN A 91 31.00 15.02 -1.98
C ASN A 91 29.48 15.30 -1.95
N ALA A 92 29.04 16.45 -2.47
CA ALA A 92 27.66 16.90 -2.39
C ALA A 92 26.64 15.95 -3.00
N GLN A 93 27.00 15.28 -4.10
CA GLN A 93 26.13 14.30 -4.76
C GLN A 93 25.95 13.05 -3.90
N GLU A 94 27.08 12.50 -3.43
CA GLU A 94 27.09 11.27 -2.63
C GLU A 94 26.38 11.49 -1.30
N SER A 95 26.65 12.62 -0.61
CA SER A 95 25.98 12.99 0.62
C SER A 95 24.45 13.07 0.48
N LEU A 96 23.97 13.69 -0.60
CA LEU A 96 22.52 13.81 -0.84
C LEU A 96 21.88 12.45 -1.17
N TYR A 97 22.56 11.59 -1.95
CA TYR A 97 22.08 10.27 -2.25
C TYR A 97 22.05 9.36 -1.01
N MET A 98 23.13 9.38 -0.21
CA MET A 98 23.19 8.62 1.05
C MET A 98 22.12 9.08 2.05
N LEU A 99 21.84 10.39 2.11
CA LEU A 99 20.75 10.93 2.94
C LEU A 99 19.40 10.35 2.51
N ALA A 100 19.09 10.45 1.21
CA ALA A 100 17.84 9.92 0.65
C ALA A 100 17.68 8.41 0.91
N MET A 101 18.75 7.64 0.68
CA MET A 101 18.76 6.19 0.90
C MET A 101 18.68 5.83 2.39
N SER A 102 19.28 6.63 3.28
CA SER A 102 19.16 6.42 4.72
C SER A 102 17.73 6.62 5.21
N GLU A 103 17.02 7.65 4.74
CA GLU A 103 15.61 7.87 5.04
C GLU A 103 14.74 6.72 4.51
N TYR A 104 15.01 6.25 3.29
CA TYR A 104 14.33 5.09 2.72
C TYR A 104 14.50 3.84 3.59
N CYS A 105 15.73 3.56 4.05
CA CYS A 105 16.03 2.42 4.92
C CYS A 105 15.40 2.57 6.33
N LEU A 106 15.18 3.79 6.79
CA LEU A 106 14.46 4.10 8.05
C LEU A 106 12.94 4.07 7.87
N GLN A 107 12.44 3.80 6.66
CA GLN A 107 11.03 3.80 6.30
C GLN A 107 10.36 5.19 6.38
N ASP A 108 11.16 6.27 6.44
CA ASP A 108 10.64 7.61 6.21
C ASP A 108 10.58 7.87 4.69
N TYR A 109 9.57 7.26 4.08
CA TYR A 109 9.41 7.27 2.64
C TYR A 109 9.07 8.66 2.08
N GLU A 110 8.43 9.51 2.86
CA GLU A 110 8.10 10.87 2.45
C GLU A 110 9.37 11.71 2.32
N SER A 111 10.22 11.71 3.35
CA SER A 111 11.53 12.38 3.32
C SER A 111 12.44 11.79 2.24
N ALA A 112 12.46 10.46 2.09
CA ALA A 112 13.24 9.78 1.07
C ALA A 112 12.86 10.24 -0.34
N ALA A 113 11.55 10.26 -0.68
CA ALA A 113 11.06 10.71 -1.98
C ALA A 113 11.47 12.16 -2.27
N GLN A 114 11.39 13.06 -1.26
CA GLN A 114 11.80 14.45 -1.40
C GLN A 114 13.30 14.60 -1.65
N TYR A 115 14.16 13.85 -0.93
CA TYR A 115 15.60 13.90 -1.13
C TYR A 115 16.04 13.27 -2.44
N PHE A 116 15.44 12.15 -2.88
CA PHE A 116 15.72 11.56 -4.20
C PHE A 116 15.30 12.50 -5.33
N LYS A 117 14.13 13.14 -5.23
CA LYS A 117 13.68 14.17 -6.18
C LYS A 117 14.67 15.33 -6.24
N LYS A 118 15.08 15.85 -5.07
CA LYS A 118 16.08 16.92 -4.96
C LYS A 118 17.43 16.52 -5.53
N TYR A 119 17.83 15.24 -5.39
CA TYR A 119 19.03 14.73 -6.04
C TYR A 119 18.93 14.83 -7.55
N TYR A 120 17.86 14.28 -8.14
CA TYR A 120 17.65 14.28 -9.58
C TYR A 120 17.54 15.70 -10.18
N GLU A 121 16.87 16.61 -9.48
CA GLU A 121 16.76 18.02 -9.90
C GLU A 121 18.11 18.73 -9.91
N ARG A 122 18.99 18.43 -8.96
CA ARG A 122 20.32 19.06 -8.89
C ARG A 122 21.36 18.41 -9.79
N TYR A 123 21.29 17.10 -9.89
CA TYR A 123 22.30 16.27 -10.56
C TYR A 123 21.68 15.33 -11.59
N PRO A 124 21.00 15.86 -12.65
CA PRO A 124 20.28 15.03 -13.61
C PRO A 124 21.20 14.11 -14.43
N LYS A 125 22.50 14.42 -14.46
CA LYS A 125 23.56 13.61 -15.08
C LYS A 125 24.53 13.01 -14.05
N GLY A 126 24.16 13.06 -12.78
CA GLY A 126 24.95 12.51 -11.68
C GLY A 126 25.02 10.99 -11.72
N TYR A 127 26.02 10.44 -11.04
CA TYR A 127 26.26 8.98 -11.02
C TYR A 127 25.05 8.18 -10.57
N TYR A 128 24.26 8.71 -9.62
CA TYR A 128 23.07 8.06 -9.07
C TYR A 128 21.75 8.61 -9.65
N ALA A 129 21.78 9.35 -10.76
CA ALA A 129 20.57 10.03 -11.27
C ALA A 129 19.45 9.05 -11.64
N GLU A 130 19.79 7.95 -12.32
CA GLU A 130 18.85 6.90 -12.68
C GLU A 130 18.25 6.23 -11.44
N GLN A 131 19.11 5.83 -10.48
CA GLN A 131 18.65 5.23 -9.23
C GLN A 131 17.80 6.20 -8.41
N ALA A 132 18.22 7.45 -8.29
CA ALA A 132 17.46 8.45 -7.56
C ALA A 132 16.06 8.64 -8.15
N LYS A 133 15.94 8.75 -9.47
CA LYS A 133 14.64 8.87 -10.13
C LYS A 133 13.77 7.63 -9.92
N TYR A 134 14.35 6.44 -9.97
CA TYR A 134 13.65 5.19 -9.65
C TYR A 134 13.18 5.14 -8.20
N TYR A 135 14.04 5.53 -7.25
CA TYR A 135 13.71 5.49 -5.82
C TYR A 135 12.70 6.57 -5.40
N VAL A 136 12.45 7.61 -6.20
CA VAL A 136 11.26 8.45 -6.00
C VAL A 136 10.00 7.61 -6.11
N GLY A 137 9.88 6.78 -7.17
CA GLY A 137 8.76 5.85 -7.35
C GLY A 137 8.65 4.83 -6.23
N GLU A 138 9.76 4.17 -5.85
CA GLU A 138 9.79 3.16 -4.78
C GLU A 138 9.38 3.75 -3.41
N SER A 139 9.83 4.97 -3.09
CA SER A 139 9.46 5.65 -1.85
C SER A 139 7.96 5.98 -1.83
N LEU A 140 7.44 6.55 -2.91
CA LEU A 140 6.02 6.83 -3.04
C LEU A 140 5.19 5.54 -3.03
N TYR A 141 5.64 4.47 -3.70
CA TYR A 141 5.00 3.16 -3.68
C TYR A 141 4.87 2.62 -2.25
N ALA A 142 5.97 2.65 -1.48
CA ALA A 142 6.01 2.15 -0.12
C ALA A 142 5.12 2.96 0.85
N SER A 143 4.84 4.23 0.54
CA SER A 143 3.97 5.11 1.33
C SER A 143 2.49 5.02 0.94
N THR A 144 2.13 4.27 -0.15
CA THR A 144 0.74 4.22 -0.60
C THR A 144 -0.17 3.53 0.42
N PRO A 145 -1.33 4.12 0.75
CA PRO A 145 -2.27 3.57 1.73
C PRO A 145 -3.04 2.35 1.18
N GLU A 146 -3.85 1.74 2.04
CA GLU A 146 -4.81 0.71 1.63
C GLU A 146 -5.84 1.25 0.63
N PRO A 147 -6.43 0.39 -0.24
CA PRO A 147 -7.34 0.82 -1.31
C PRO A 147 -8.58 1.61 -0.85
N ARG A 148 -9.03 1.43 0.40
CA ARG A 148 -10.21 2.13 0.96
C ARG A 148 -9.95 3.59 1.34
N LEU A 149 -8.68 3.96 1.49
CA LEU A 149 -8.28 5.30 1.86
C LEU A 149 -8.11 6.20 0.64
N ASP A 150 -7.67 7.45 0.85
CA ASP A 150 -7.34 8.35 -0.25
C ASP A 150 -6.18 7.81 -1.07
N GLN A 151 -6.35 7.73 -2.39
CA GLN A 151 -5.38 7.17 -3.33
C GLN A 151 -4.55 8.23 -4.06
N SER A 152 -4.57 9.49 -3.63
CA SER A 152 -3.71 10.54 -4.18
C SER A 152 -2.22 10.17 -4.17
N PRO A 153 -1.67 9.55 -3.09
CA PRO A 153 -0.29 9.06 -3.10
C PRO A 153 -0.05 7.94 -4.13
N THR A 154 -1.04 7.08 -4.37
CA THR A 154 -0.95 6.00 -5.38
C THR A 154 -0.83 6.57 -6.79
N ILE A 155 -1.61 7.60 -7.11
CA ILE A 155 -1.54 8.29 -8.41
C ILE A 155 -0.18 8.96 -8.59
N GLN A 156 0.35 9.59 -7.53
CA GLN A 156 1.70 10.18 -7.56
C GLN A 156 2.79 9.14 -7.79
N ALA A 157 2.69 7.96 -7.17
CA ALA A 157 3.63 6.87 -7.38
C ALA A 157 3.59 6.34 -8.81
N ILE A 158 2.40 6.17 -9.41
CA ILE A 158 2.24 5.79 -10.82
C ILE A 158 2.91 6.82 -11.74
N SER A 159 2.67 8.11 -11.50
CA SER A 159 3.30 9.19 -12.28
C SER A 159 4.83 9.17 -12.17
N ALA A 160 5.36 8.93 -10.96
CA ALA A 160 6.80 8.88 -10.76
C ALA A 160 7.47 7.70 -11.50
N TYR A 161 6.82 6.54 -11.54
CA TYR A 161 7.32 5.41 -12.34
C TYR A 161 7.18 5.66 -13.84
N GLN A 162 6.10 6.26 -14.31
CA GLN A 162 5.95 6.63 -15.70
C GLN A 162 7.06 7.60 -16.13
N ASP A 163 7.29 8.65 -15.34
CA ASP A 163 8.38 9.60 -15.55
C ASP A 163 9.77 8.94 -15.56
N PHE A 164 9.96 7.89 -14.75
CA PHE A 164 11.20 7.13 -14.77
C PHE A 164 11.35 6.34 -16.08
N ILE A 165 10.32 5.62 -16.51
CA ILE A 165 10.31 4.81 -17.73
C ILE A 165 10.52 5.69 -18.97
N ASP A 166 9.91 6.87 -19.00
CA ASP A 166 10.01 7.81 -20.13
C ASP A 166 11.45 8.37 -20.26
N VAL A 167 12.11 8.64 -19.13
CA VAL A 167 13.47 9.20 -19.14
C VAL A 167 14.53 8.13 -19.33
N TYR A 168 14.31 6.92 -18.82
CA TYR A 168 15.26 5.79 -18.88
C TYR A 168 14.63 4.55 -19.54
N PRO A 169 14.28 4.62 -20.83
CA PRO A 169 13.56 3.53 -21.52
C PRO A 169 14.38 2.23 -21.63
N ASP A 170 15.70 2.32 -21.57
CA ASP A 170 16.64 1.18 -21.67
C ASP A 170 17.16 0.74 -20.29
N SER A 171 16.61 1.27 -19.19
CA SER A 171 17.03 0.90 -17.84
C SER A 171 16.72 -0.56 -17.53
N LYS A 172 17.64 -1.21 -16.81
CA LYS A 172 17.42 -2.55 -16.24
C LYS A 172 16.32 -2.58 -15.18
N LEU A 173 15.94 -1.42 -14.63
CA LEU A 173 14.88 -1.26 -13.62
C LEU A 173 13.50 -1.05 -14.27
N LYS A 174 13.42 -0.87 -15.59
CA LYS A 174 12.17 -0.61 -16.32
C LYS A 174 11.09 -1.67 -16.05
N ASP A 175 11.45 -2.95 -16.17
CA ASP A 175 10.48 -4.03 -15.97
C ASP A 175 9.94 -4.06 -14.52
N GLN A 176 10.79 -3.71 -13.55
CA GLN A 176 10.38 -3.61 -12.16
C GLN A 176 9.46 -2.41 -11.94
N ALA A 177 9.81 -1.25 -12.48
CA ALA A 177 8.98 -0.05 -12.43
C ALA A 177 7.59 -0.29 -13.06
N THR A 178 7.56 -0.96 -14.23
CA THR A 178 6.33 -1.33 -14.92
C THR A 178 5.46 -2.27 -14.06
N ARG A 179 6.04 -3.29 -13.44
CA ARG A 179 5.29 -4.17 -12.52
C ARG A 179 4.70 -3.41 -11.34
N ARG A 180 5.48 -2.52 -10.69
CA ARG A 180 5.01 -1.67 -9.60
C ARG A 180 3.84 -0.78 -10.04
N MET A 181 3.93 -0.23 -11.24
CA MET A 181 2.87 0.60 -11.80
C MET A 181 1.57 -0.20 -11.98
N PHE A 182 1.63 -1.44 -12.48
CA PHE A 182 0.45 -2.30 -12.57
C PHE A 182 -0.13 -2.67 -11.19
N GLU A 183 0.71 -2.99 -10.20
CA GLU A 183 0.27 -3.24 -8.81
C GLU A 183 -0.49 -2.03 -8.23
N LEU A 184 -0.03 -0.82 -8.53
CA LEU A 184 -0.70 0.42 -8.12
C LEU A 184 -2.02 0.65 -8.87
N GLN A 185 -2.07 0.36 -10.17
CA GLN A 185 -3.31 0.42 -10.95
C GLN A 185 -4.35 -0.57 -10.41
N ASP A 186 -3.95 -1.80 -10.08
CA ASP A 186 -4.84 -2.77 -9.45
C ASP A 186 -5.40 -2.24 -8.11
N LYS A 187 -4.59 -1.51 -7.33
CA LYS A 187 -5.04 -0.86 -6.10
C LYS A 187 -6.14 0.19 -6.37
N LEU A 188 -6.03 0.98 -7.44
CA LEU A 188 -7.07 1.92 -7.86
C LEU A 188 -8.34 1.21 -8.30
N VAL A 189 -8.21 0.12 -9.06
CA VAL A 189 -9.36 -0.71 -9.46
C VAL A 189 -10.10 -1.28 -8.25
N ILE A 190 -9.37 -1.77 -7.25
CA ILE A 190 -9.94 -2.26 -5.99
C ILE A 190 -10.69 -1.13 -5.26
N LYS A 191 -10.18 0.10 -5.28
CA LYS A 191 -10.86 1.27 -4.73
C LYS A 191 -12.22 1.49 -5.41
N GLU A 192 -12.24 1.48 -6.74
CA GLU A 192 -13.48 1.68 -7.49
C GLU A 192 -14.48 0.55 -7.26
N TYR A 193 -13.99 -0.69 -7.12
CA TYR A 193 -14.86 -1.80 -6.73
C TYR A 193 -15.49 -1.59 -5.35
N TYR A 194 -14.73 -1.16 -4.36
CA TYR A 194 -15.29 -0.87 -3.04
C TYR A 194 -16.30 0.29 -3.08
N ASN A 195 -16.08 1.31 -3.91
CA ASN A 195 -17.02 2.40 -4.10
C ASN A 195 -18.33 1.90 -4.73
N ALA A 196 -18.24 1.15 -5.82
CA ALA A 196 -19.42 0.57 -6.47
C ALA A 196 -20.17 -0.38 -5.55
N LYS A 197 -19.44 -1.26 -4.85
CA LYS A 197 -20.02 -2.21 -3.90
C LYS A 197 -20.71 -1.49 -2.73
N LEU A 198 -20.14 -0.42 -2.21
CA LEU A 198 -20.75 0.39 -1.16
C LEU A 198 -22.12 0.93 -1.60
N TYR A 199 -22.21 1.49 -2.81
CA TYR A 199 -23.49 1.94 -3.36
C TYR A 199 -24.49 0.79 -3.51
N TYR A 200 -24.05 -0.37 -3.97
CA TYR A 200 -24.93 -1.55 -4.02
C TYR A 200 -25.44 -1.96 -2.63
N ASP A 201 -24.55 -2.04 -1.65
CA ASP A 201 -24.88 -2.45 -0.27
C ASP A 201 -25.79 -1.42 0.43
N LEU A 202 -25.66 -0.12 0.13
CA LEU A 202 -26.57 0.93 0.59
C LEU A 202 -27.98 0.76 -0.01
N GLY A 203 -28.09 0.28 -1.24
CA GLY A 203 -29.37 -0.07 -1.87
C GLY A 203 -30.41 1.05 -1.78
N THR A 204 -31.45 0.83 -0.96
CA THR A 204 -32.56 1.78 -0.73
C THR A 204 -32.35 2.71 0.44
N TYR A 205 -31.17 2.75 1.04
CA TYR A 205 -30.91 3.67 2.14
C TYR A 205 -31.12 5.13 1.74
N PHE A 206 -32.11 5.77 2.37
CA PHE A 206 -32.61 7.08 1.94
C PHE A 206 -31.68 8.25 2.29
N GLY A 207 -30.81 8.09 3.27
CA GLY A 207 -29.92 9.16 3.77
C GLY A 207 -28.99 9.76 2.71
N ASN A 208 -28.68 9.02 1.64
CA ASN A 208 -27.77 9.47 0.57
C ASN A 208 -28.52 10.01 -0.66
N CYS A 209 -29.85 9.98 -0.68
CA CYS A 209 -30.67 10.29 -1.85
C CYS A 209 -31.46 11.59 -1.70
N THR A 210 -30.92 12.59 -0.97
CA THR A 210 -31.59 13.87 -0.66
C THR A 210 -31.95 14.69 -1.91
N SER A 211 -31.32 14.41 -3.07
CA SER A 211 -31.57 15.10 -4.35
C SER A 211 -32.24 14.20 -5.40
N GLY A 212 -32.94 13.14 -4.97
CA GLY A 212 -33.65 12.23 -5.88
C GLY A 212 -32.77 11.15 -6.52
N GLY A 213 -31.52 11.01 -6.09
CA GLY A 213 -30.60 9.94 -6.55
C GLY A 213 -31.01 8.57 -6.02
N ASN A 214 -30.45 7.50 -6.61
CA ASN A 214 -30.64 6.12 -6.20
C ASN A 214 -29.26 5.43 -6.10
N ASN A 215 -29.01 4.73 -4.98
CA ASN A 215 -27.73 4.07 -4.77
C ASN A 215 -27.44 2.98 -5.82
N TYR A 216 -28.45 2.24 -6.30
CA TYR A 216 -28.25 1.29 -7.39
C TYR A 216 -27.84 1.98 -8.68
N GLN A 217 -28.42 3.14 -9.00
CA GLN A 217 -27.98 3.94 -10.15
C GLN A 217 -26.53 4.42 -9.99
N ALA A 218 -26.17 4.88 -8.79
CA ALA A 218 -24.79 5.27 -8.49
C ALA A 218 -23.81 4.08 -8.63
N CYS A 219 -24.21 2.88 -8.17
CA CYS A 219 -23.43 1.66 -8.35
C CYS A 219 -23.20 1.35 -9.84
N ILE A 220 -24.27 1.40 -10.65
CA ILE A 220 -24.18 1.14 -12.11
C ILE A 220 -23.17 2.09 -12.75
N VAL A 221 -23.30 3.40 -12.51
CA VAL A 221 -22.41 4.42 -13.08
C VAL A 221 -20.96 4.21 -12.65
N THR A 222 -20.73 4.00 -11.35
CA THR A 222 -19.37 3.78 -10.81
C THR A 222 -18.74 2.52 -11.41
N ALA A 223 -19.49 1.42 -11.48
CA ALA A 223 -18.98 0.17 -12.01
C ALA A 223 -18.73 0.24 -13.52
N GLN A 224 -19.60 0.90 -14.29
CA GLN A 224 -19.42 1.10 -15.74
C GLN A 224 -18.23 2.00 -16.06
N ASN A 225 -18.02 3.08 -15.29
CA ASN A 225 -16.83 3.91 -15.40
C ASN A 225 -15.56 3.09 -15.16
N ALA A 226 -15.54 2.27 -14.10
CA ALA A 226 -14.39 1.40 -13.82
C ALA A 226 -14.13 0.38 -14.93
N LEU A 227 -15.17 -0.20 -15.56
CA LEU A 227 -15.05 -1.10 -16.71
C LEU A 227 -14.45 -0.38 -17.94
N SER A 228 -14.77 0.90 -18.12
CA SER A 228 -14.24 1.74 -19.21
C SER A 228 -12.79 2.17 -18.95
N ASP A 229 -12.49 2.61 -17.70
CA ASP A 229 -11.18 3.16 -17.36
C ASP A 229 -10.12 2.05 -17.22
N TYR A 230 -10.55 0.83 -16.84
CA TYR A 230 -9.66 -0.32 -16.61
C TYR A 230 -10.08 -1.56 -17.44
N PRO A 231 -10.02 -1.50 -18.77
CA PRO A 231 -10.57 -2.52 -19.66
C PRO A 231 -9.88 -3.89 -19.55
N TYR A 232 -8.68 -3.94 -19.02
CA TYR A 232 -7.88 -5.18 -18.87
C TYR A 232 -7.80 -5.67 -17.42
N SER A 233 -8.62 -5.11 -16.52
CA SER A 233 -8.61 -5.50 -15.11
C SER A 233 -9.16 -6.91 -14.90
N ASN A 234 -8.53 -7.64 -13.98
CA ASN A 234 -9.02 -8.95 -13.51
C ASN A 234 -10.35 -8.86 -12.73
N MET A 235 -10.81 -7.65 -12.40
CA MET A 235 -12.05 -7.41 -11.67
C MET A 235 -13.25 -7.08 -12.57
N ARG A 236 -13.14 -7.23 -13.89
CA ARG A 236 -14.23 -6.95 -14.82
C ARG A 236 -15.50 -7.73 -14.50
N GLU A 237 -15.38 -9.04 -14.25
CA GLU A 237 -16.52 -9.88 -13.89
C GLU A 237 -17.23 -9.36 -12.63
N GLN A 238 -16.48 -8.95 -11.60
CA GLN A 238 -17.02 -8.44 -10.34
C GLN A 238 -17.80 -7.13 -10.54
N PHE A 239 -17.31 -6.24 -11.40
CA PHE A 239 -18.04 -5.02 -11.77
C PHE A 239 -19.30 -5.34 -12.57
N SER A 240 -19.22 -6.24 -13.55
CA SER A 240 -20.38 -6.68 -14.35
C SER A 240 -21.47 -7.32 -13.47
N ILE A 241 -21.08 -8.11 -12.46
CA ILE A 241 -22.00 -8.65 -11.45
C ILE A 241 -22.72 -7.52 -10.69
N LEU A 242 -22.00 -6.47 -10.29
CA LEU A 242 -22.59 -5.32 -9.59
C LEU A 242 -23.57 -4.57 -10.50
N VAL A 243 -23.22 -4.35 -11.77
CA VAL A 243 -24.10 -3.70 -12.76
C VAL A 243 -25.38 -4.53 -12.95
N MET A 244 -25.26 -5.81 -13.24
CA MET A 244 -26.39 -6.72 -13.44
C MET A 244 -27.34 -6.73 -12.23
N LYS A 245 -26.78 -6.92 -11.03
CA LYS A 245 -27.57 -6.96 -9.79
C LYS A 245 -28.24 -5.61 -9.51
N SER A 246 -27.54 -4.50 -9.74
CA SER A 246 -28.05 -3.15 -9.50
C SER A 246 -29.17 -2.77 -10.48
N LYS A 247 -29.03 -3.09 -11.77
CA LYS A 247 -30.09 -2.85 -12.76
C LYS A 247 -31.38 -3.60 -12.41
N TYR A 248 -31.28 -4.86 -12.00
CA TYR A 248 -32.46 -5.63 -11.58
C TYR A 248 -33.13 -5.03 -10.33
N GLN A 249 -32.38 -4.63 -9.32
CA GLN A 249 -32.94 -3.97 -8.14
C GLN A 249 -33.53 -2.59 -8.46
N LEU A 250 -32.86 -1.83 -9.31
CA LEU A 250 -33.34 -0.54 -9.79
C LEU A 250 -34.67 -0.66 -10.52
N ALA A 251 -34.83 -1.68 -11.39
CA ALA A 251 -36.09 -1.95 -12.07
C ALA A 251 -37.23 -2.21 -11.10
N LYS A 252 -37.03 -3.07 -10.09
CA LYS A 252 -38.01 -3.38 -9.05
C LYS A 252 -38.49 -2.18 -8.24
N MET A 253 -37.59 -1.19 -8.02
CA MET A 253 -37.83 -0.05 -7.14
C MET A 253 -38.19 1.21 -7.89
N SER A 254 -38.34 1.14 -9.19
CA SER A 254 -38.67 2.29 -10.02
C SER A 254 -40.14 2.67 -9.96
N VAL A 255 -40.42 3.92 -10.25
CA VAL A 255 -41.78 4.37 -10.49
C VAL A 255 -42.36 3.64 -11.71
N ILE A 256 -43.67 3.41 -11.70
CA ILE A 256 -44.40 2.58 -12.68
C ILE A 256 -44.02 2.95 -14.14
N SER A 257 -44.02 4.25 -14.45
CA SER A 257 -43.69 4.75 -15.80
C SER A 257 -42.27 4.44 -16.29
N LYS A 258 -41.35 4.00 -15.40
CA LYS A 258 -39.98 3.65 -15.73
C LYS A 258 -39.66 2.15 -15.54
N GLN A 259 -40.62 1.39 -15.00
CA GLN A 259 -40.35 -0.01 -14.69
C GLN A 259 -40.15 -0.85 -15.94
N MET A 260 -40.97 -0.67 -17.00
CA MET A 260 -40.88 -1.45 -18.24
C MET A 260 -39.49 -1.32 -18.87
N GLU A 261 -39.09 -0.08 -19.17
CA GLU A 261 -37.76 0.24 -19.73
C GLU A 261 -36.61 -0.38 -18.91
N ARG A 262 -36.71 -0.28 -17.57
CA ARG A 262 -35.64 -0.78 -16.68
C ARG A 262 -35.63 -2.30 -16.53
N TYR A 263 -36.76 -2.96 -16.64
CA TYR A 263 -36.78 -4.43 -16.66
C TYR A 263 -36.22 -4.98 -17.97
N GLU A 264 -36.49 -4.31 -19.11
CA GLU A 264 -35.88 -4.62 -20.41
C GLU A 264 -34.38 -4.43 -20.35
N ASP A 265 -33.88 -3.28 -19.87
CA ASP A 265 -32.45 -2.99 -19.68
C ASP A 265 -31.77 -3.99 -18.71
N ALA A 266 -32.44 -4.39 -17.64
CA ALA A 266 -31.92 -5.41 -16.72
C ALA A 266 -31.85 -6.80 -17.35
N GLN A 267 -32.82 -7.14 -18.21
CA GLN A 267 -32.82 -8.41 -18.94
C GLN A 267 -31.65 -8.47 -19.93
N ASP A 268 -31.48 -7.41 -20.70
CA ASP A 268 -30.38 -7.29 -21.69
C ASP A 268 -29.01 -7.37 -21.01
N GLU A 269 -28.85 -6.71 -19.87
CA GLU A 269 -27.62 -6.79 -19.07
C GLU A 269 -27.34 -8.23 -18.61
N CYS A 270 -28.37 -8.96 -18.15
CA CYS A 270 -28.21 -10.37 -17.75
C CYS A 270 -27.79 -11.25 -18.91
N TYR A 271 -28.34 -11.05 -20.12
CA TYR A 271 -27.92 -11.79 -21.31
C TYR A 271 -26.48 -11.42 -21.70
N GLY A 272 -26.12 -10.14 -21.69
CA GLY A 272 -24.75 -9.68 -21.91
C GLY A 272 -23.77 -10.33 -20.96
N PHE A 273 -24.10 -10.36 -19.65
CA PHE A 273 -23.30 -11.00 -18.62
C PHE A 273 -23.08 -12.49 -18.89
N LEU A 274 -24.13 -13.25 -19.22
CA LEU A 274 -24.02 -14.68 -19.52
C LEU A 274 -23.18 -14.97 -20.76
N ASN A 275 -23.21 -14.08 -21.76
CA ASN A 275 -22.38 -14.18 -22.96
C ASN A 275 -20.91 -13.93 -22.67
N GLU A 276 -20.60 -12.92 -21.84
CA GLU A 276 -19.22 -12.54 -21.50
C GLU A 276 -18.59 -13.51 -20.47
N TYR A 277 -19.42 -14.02 -19.52
CA TYR A 277 -18.96 -14.88 -18.42
C TYR A 277 -19.80 -16.18 -18.30
N PRO A 278 -19.74 -17.08 -19.27
CA PRO A 278 -20.59 -18.29 -19.30
C PRO A 278 -20.34 -19.24 -18.12
N ASP A 279 -19.11 -19.23 -17.54
CA ASP A 279 -18.71 -20.09 -16.44
C ASP A 279 -18.77 -19.38 -15.07
N SER A 280 -19.37 -18.19 -15.00
CA SER A 280 -19.50 -17.42 -13.76
C SER A 280 -20.32 -18.18 -12.70
N LYS A 281 -19.89 -18.04 -11.44
CA LYS A 281 -20.65 -18.52 -10.27
C LYS A 281 -22.02 -17.83 -10.13
N GLU A 282 -22.18 -16.64 -10.70
CA GLU A 282 -23.43 -15.87 -10.68
C GLU A 282 -24.38 -16.20 -11.83
N ARG A 283 -24.04 -17.20 -12.66
CA ARG A 283 -24.88 -17.66 -13.77
C ARG A 283 -26.34 -17.95 -13.34
N VAL A 284 -26.51 -18.72 -12.27
CA VAL A 284 -27.85 -19.05 -11.73
C VAL A 284 -28.61 -17.80 -11.30
N THR A 285 -27.92 -16.81 -10.75
CA THR A 285 -28.52 -15.51 -10.39
C THR A 285 -28.98 -14.74 -11.63
N ALA A 286 -28.16 -14.70 -12.67
CA ALA A 286 -28.51 -14.05 -13.94
C ALA A 286 -29.72 -14.70 -14.61
N GLU A 287 -29.74 -16.03 -14.69
CA GLU A 287 -30.88 -16.82 -15.24
C GLU A 287 -32.20 -16.55 -14.46
N LYS A 288 -32.12 -16.50 -13.12
CA LYS A 288 -33.26 -16.13 -12.25
C LYS A 288 -33.74 -14.70 -12.51
N TYR A 289 -32.84 -13.74 -12.73
CA TYR A 289 -33.22 -12.37 -13.03
C TYR A 289 -33.86 -12.26 -14.42
N ILE A 290 -33.34 -12.96 -15.43
CA ILE A 290 -33.95 -13.05 -16.76
C ILE A 290 -35.41 -13.58 -16.66
N GLU A 291 -35.62 -14.68 -15.90
CA GLU A 291 -36.98 -15.21 -15.70
C GLU A 291 -37.87 -14.17 -15.00
N GLY A 292 -37.37 -13.48 -13.99
CA GLY A 292 -38.11 -12.41 -13.29
C GLY A 292 -38.47 -11.25 -14.19
N CYS A 293 -37.55 -10.82 -15.05
CA CYS A 293 -37.80 -9.77 -16.05
C CYS A 293 -38.84 -10.20 -17.07
N LYS A 294 -38.70 -11.41 -17.65
CA LYS A 294 -39.70 -11.96 -18.61
C LYS A 294 -41.09 -11.97 -18.03
N LYS A 295 -41.28 -12.51 -16.84
CA LYS A 295 -42.58 -12.56 -16.16
C LYS A 295 -43.18 -11.16 -15.96
N PHE A 296 -42.35 -10.19 -15.61
CA PHE A 296 -42.83 -8.82 -15.44
C PHE A 296 -43.26 -8.21 -16.78
N ILE A 297 -42.40 -8.30 -17.79
CA ILE A 297 -42.63 -7.74 -19.13
C ILE A 297 -43.87 -8.34 -19.75
N GLU A 298 -44.01 -9.67 -19.76
CA GLU A 298 -45.19 -10.39 -20.32
C GLU A 298 -46.49 -9.99 -19.64
N LYS A 299 -46.46 -9.79 -18.32
CA LYS A 299 -47.63 -9.39 -17.53
C LYS A 299 -48.08 -7.97 -17.83
N HIS A 300 -47.15 -7.06 -18.08
CA HIS A 300 -47.44 -5.61 -18.11
C HIS A 300 -47.27 -4.97 -19.53
N GLN A 301 -46.83 -5.71 -20.55
CA GLN A 301 -46.58 -5.21 -21.91
C GLN A 301 -47.83 -4.59 -22.60
N LYS A 302 -49.04 -4.90 -22.13
CA LYS A 302 -50.30 -4.35 -22.68
C LYS A 302 -50.95 -3.36 -21.74
N ASP A 303 -50.35 -3.06 -20.58
CA ASP A 303 -50.90 -2.15 -19.59
C ASP A 303 -50.44 -0.70 -19.86
N PRO A 304 -51.38 0.23 -20.16
CA PRO A 304 -51.04 1.60 -20.49
C PRO A 304 -50.31 2.35 -19.37
N MET A 305 -50.35 1.87 -18.13
CA MET A 305 -49.64 2.48 -17.01
C MET A 305 -48.11 2.21 -17.08
N TYR A 306 -47.69 1.15 -17.74
CA TYR A 306 -46.30 0.71 -17.84
C TYR A 306 -45.68 1.01 -19.21
N VAL A 307 -46.49 1.15 -20.26
CA VAL A 307 -46.03 1.45 -21.62
C VAL A 307 -46.22 2.93 -21.87
N PRO A 308 -45.15 3.72 -22.14
CA PRO A 308 -45.30 5.13 -22.48
C PRO A 308 -46.22 5.28 -23.70
N GLN A 309 -47.26 6.09 -23.58
CA GLN A 309 -48.01 6.52 -24.77
C GLN A 309 -47.08 7.47 -25.53
N ILE A 310 -46.74 7.09 -26.78
CA ILE A 310 -45.97 7.88 -27.74
C ILE A 310 -46.80 9.10 -28.13
#